data_6b0ec5e0e2dd333fa070973782ab269e
#
_entry.id   6b0ec5e0e2dd333fa070973782ab269e
#
_cell.length_a   1.000
_cell.length_b   1.000
_cell.length_c   1.000
_cell.angle_alpha   90.00
_cell.angle_beta   90.00
_cell.angle_gamma   90.00
#
_symmetry.space_group_name_H-M   'P 1'
#
loop_
_entity.id
_entity.type
_entity.pdbx_description
1 polymer ?
#
loop_
_entity_poly.entity_id
_entity_poly.type
_entity_poly.pdbx_seq_one_letter_code
_entity_poly.pdbx_strand_id
1 'polypeptide(L)'
;TMAESLAIVEAHYKAGYRKIIATPHIRSDFFPNTRQTIHEAWEPLNELVGTRWPDLSLTYAAEHFADDYLMVLLENDELLPLFDRYVLIETSMRAEQPHFVAIVRALLDKGWQPVLAHPERYRTWHSRPERYAEMREMGVIFQINLLSLGGQYGPVEKNMAERLIRQGWAGAVGTDLHRANQYPYLQKAAQTPEFEML
;
A
#
# COMPACT_ATOMS: atom_id res chain seq x y z
N THR A 1 13.30 -13.38 -0.01
CA THR A 1 13.46 -14.85 -0.21
C THR A 1 12.13 -15.55 0.02
N MET A 2 11.98 -16.76 -0.56
CA MET A 2 10.77 -17.60 -0.35
C MET A 2 10.47 -17.83 1.13
N ALA A 3 11.50 -18.09 1.94
CA ALA A 3 11.35 -18.29 3.38
C ALA A 3 10.79 -17.07 4.10
N GLU A 4 11.25 -15.87 3.76
CA GLU A 4 10.72 -14.61 4.33
C GLU A 4 9.28 -14.36 3.90
N SER A 5 8.96 -14.59 2.63
CA SER A 5 7.59 -14.46 2.12
C SER A 5 6.62 -15.39 2.83
N LEU A 6 7.00 -16.66 3.00
CA LEU A 6 6.20 -17.63 3.78
C LEU A 6 6.05 -17.21 5.25
N ALA A 7 7.10 -16.66 5.87
CA ALA A 7 7.01 -16.19 7.26
C ALA A 7 6.05 -15.00 7.41
N ILE A 8 6.00 -14.09 6.42
CA ILE A 8 5.04 -12.98 6.37
C ILE A 8 3.62 -13.51 6.20
N VAL A 9 3.41 -14.44 5.25
CA VAL A 9 2.09 -15.06 5.02
C VAL A 9 1.63 -15.80 6.28
N GLU A 10 2.50 -16.57 6.93
CA GLU A 10 2.19 -17.26 8.19
C GLU A 10 1.79 -16.30 9.31
N ALA A 11 2.49 -15.16 9.43
CA ALA A 11 2.15 -14.13 10.42
C ALA A 11 0.75 -13.57 10.19
N HIS A 12 0.38 -13.27 8.94
CA HIS A 12 -0.98 -12.83 8.59
C HIS A 12 -2.02 -13.90 8.87
N TYR A 13 -1.74 -15.17 8.48
CA TYR A 13 -2.66 -16.28 8.73
C TYR A 13 -2.94 -16.48 10.21
N LYS A 14 -1.89 -16.44 11.06
CA LYS A 14 -2.01 -16.51 12.52
C LYS A 14 -2.78 -15.33 13.12
N ALA A 15 -2.72 -14.17 12.46
CA ALA A 15 -3.50 -12.99 12.82
C ALA A 15 -4.98 -13.07 12.41
N GLY A 16 -5.38 -14.13 11.72
CA GLY A 16 -6.76 -14.32 11.28
C GLY A 16 -7.07 -13.89 9.86
N TYR A 17 -6.10 -13.34 9.12
CA TYR A 17 -6.30 -13.01 7.70
C TYR A 17 -6.52 -14.28 6.87
N ARG A 18 -7.46 -14.23 5.92
CA ARG A 18 -7.79 -15.31 4.98
C ARG A 18 -7.73 -14.88 3.53
N LYS A 19 -7.51 -13.58 3.29
CA LYS A 19 -7.23 -13.01 1.98
C LYS A 19 -6.06 -12.06 2.10
N ILE A 20 -5.04 -12.24 1.26
CA ILE A 20 -3.85 -11.41 1.21
C ILE A 20 -3.64 -10.97 -0.24
N ILE A 21 -3.39 -9.69 -0.45
CA ILE A 21 -2.96 -9.13 -1.72
C ILE A 21 -1.52 -8.67 -1.53
N ALA A 22 -0.56 -9.36 -2.14
CA ALA A 22 0.82 -8.90 -2.17
C ALA A 22 0.96 -7.75 -3.16
N THR A 23 1.60 -6.66 -2.75
CA THR A 23 1.73 -5.43 -3.56
C THR A 23 3.20 -5.03 -3.69
N PRO A 24 4.04 -5.82 -4.41
CA PRO A 24 5.42 -5.44 -4.65
C PRO A 24 5.50 -4.11 -5.41
N HIS A 25 6.56 -3.36 -5.15
CA HIS A 25 6.77 -2.09 -5.83
C HIS A 25 7.01 -2.28 -7.33
N ILE A 26 6.43 -1.37 -8.13
CA ILE A 26 6.84 -1.11 -9.51
C ILE A 26 7.39 0.31 -9.56
N ARG A 27 8.69 0.41 -9.79
CA ARG A 27 9.43 1.67 -9.84
C ARG A 27 10.63 1.53 -10.78
N SER A 28 10.72 2.39 -11.77
CA SER A 28 11.67 2.25 -12.88
C SER A 28 13.14 2.22 -12.46
N ASP A 29 13.51 2.96 -11.40
CA ASP A 29 14.89 3.14 -10.95
C ASP A 29 15.38 2.08 -9.94
N PHE A 30 14.52 1.60 -9.02
CA PHE A 30 14.92 0.71 -7.93
C PHE A 30 14.25 -0.67 -7.99
N PHE A 31 13.03 -0.74 -8.49
CA PHE A 31 12.22 -1.96 -8.55
C PHE A 31 11.58 -2.10 -9.94
N PRO A 32 12.37 -2.42 -10.98
CA PRO A 32 11.88 -2.52 -12.36
C PRO A 32 11.05 -3.80 -12.57
N ASN A 33 10.11 -4.03 -11.67
CA ASN A 33 9.20 -5.17 -11.77
C ASN A 33 8.19 -4.93 -12.90
N THR A 34 7.78 -6.04 -13.49
CA THR A 34 6.70 -6.11 -14.47
C THR A 34 5.62 -7.08 -13.99
N ARG A 35 4.46 -7.07 -14.64
CA ARG A 35 3.42 -8.08 -14.39
C ARG A 35 3.99 -9.50 -14.44
N GLN A 36 4.86 -9.79 -15.42
CA GLN A 36 5.46 -11.10 -15.59
C GLN A 36 6.38 -11.47 -14.43
N THR A 37 7.34 -10.60 -14.05
CA THR A 37 8.28 -10.88 -12.96
C THR A 37 7.59 -11.04 -11.61
N ILE A 38 6.52 -10.28 -11.38
CA ILE A 38 5.70 -10.40 -10.18
C ILE A 38 4.96 -11.74 -10.17
N HIS A 39 4.35 -12.13 -11.29
CA HIS A 39 3.66 -13.41 -11.44
C HIS A 39 4.61 -14.59 -11.20
N GLU A 40 5.77 -14.61 -11.84
CA GLU A 40 6.79 -15.65 -11.70
C GLU A 40 7.29 -15.80 -10.24
N ALA A 41 7.34 -14.69 -9.49
CA ALA A 41 7.69 -14.73 -8.06
C ALA A 41 6.53 -15.19 -7.18
N TRP A 42 5.30 -14.84 -7.54
CA TRP A 42 4.09 -15.17 -6.79
C TRP A 42 3.67 -16.63 -6.96
N GLU A 43 3.77 -17.19 -8.16
CA GLU A 43 3.24 -18.53 -8.49
C GLU A 43 3.76 -19.63 -7.56
N PRO A 44 5.10 -19.82 -7.37
CA PRO A 44 5.61 -20.85 -6.48
C PRO A 44 5.26 -20.57 -4.99
N LEU A 45 5.13 -19.31 -4.60
CA LEU A 45 4.67 -18.96 -3.26
C LEU A 45 3.19 -19.34 -3.05
N ASN A 46 2.35 -19.06 -4.04
CA ASN A 46 0.93 -19.38 -4.00
C ASN A 46 0.66 -20.90 -3.92
N GLU A 47 1.43 -21.71 -4.65
CA GLU A 47 1.36 -23.17 -4.57
C GLU A 47 1.67 -23.69 -3.15
N LEU A 48 2.74 -23.18 -2.53
CA LEU A 48 3.12 -23.53 -1.16
C LEU A 48 2.07 -23.08 -0.15
N VAL A 49 1.51 -21.88 -0.33
CA VAL A 49 0.46 -21.32 0.52
C VAL A 49 -0.82 -22.18 0.42
N GLY A 50 -1.25 -22.51 -0.79
CA GLY A 50 -2.43 -23.36 -1.02
C GLY A 50 -2.31 -24.75 -0.41
N THR A 51 -1.09 -25.33 -0.43
CA THR A 51 -0.82 -26.63 0.24
C THR A 51 -0.85 -26.50 1.76
N ARG A 52 -0.28 -25.41 2.31
CA ARG A 52 -0.10 -25.25 3.77
C ARG A 52 -1.33 -24.68 4.47
N TRP A 53 -2.05 -23.78 3.79
CA TRP A 53 -3.24 -23.09 4.30
C TRP A 53 -4.34 -23.04 3.23
N PRO A 54 -5.10 -24.13 3.03
CA PRO A 54 -6.09 -24.24 1.94
C PRO A 54 -7.23 -23.22 2.00
N ASP A 55 -7.47 -22.62 3.18
CA ASP A 55 -8.47 -21.60 3.42
C ASP A 55 -7.95 -20.17 3.25
N LEU A 56 -6.67 -20.00 2.87
CA LEU A 56 -6.04 -18.71 2.59
C LEU A 56 -5.96 -18.44 1.09
N SER A 57 -6.54 -17.32 0.67
CA SER A 57 -6.37 -16.79 -0.69
C SER A 57 -5.19 -15.82 -0.73
N LEU A 58 -4.19 -16.12 -1.55
CA LEU A 58 -3.08 -15.22 -1.83
C LEU A 58 -3.17 -14.74 -3.28
N THR A 59 -3.32 -13.43 -3.47
CA THR A 59 -3.29 -12.80 -4.79
C THR A 59 -2.16 -11.75 -4.84
N TYR A 60 -1.97 -11.14 -6.02
CA TYR A 60 -1.01 -10.06 -6.16
C TYR A 60 -1.59 -8.88 -6.94
N ALA A 61 -1.05 -7.73 -6.67
CA ALA A 61 -1.22 -6.46 -7.36
C ALA A 61 0.15 -5.79 -7.44
N ALA A 62 0.20 -4.46 -7.55
CA ALA A 62 1.45 -3.73 -7.38
C ALA A 62 1.21 -2.41 -6.63
N GLU A 63 2.22 -1.97 -5.89
CA GLU A 63 2.36 -0.60 -5.43
C GLU A 63 3.18 0.17 -6.45
N HIS A 64 2.50 1.02 -7.23
CA HIS A 64 3.11 1.75 -8.33
C HIS A 64 3.69 3.08 -7.84
N PHE A 65 4.96 3.31 -8.11
CA PHE A 65 5.53 4.63 -7.87
C PHE A 65 5.03 5.63 -8.92
N ALA A 66 4.55 6.78 -8.47
CA ALA A 66 3.98 7.81 -9.34
C ALA A 66 5.07 8.61 -10.06
N ASP A 67 5.64 8.01 -11.11
CA ASP A 67 6.64 8.58 -12.02
C ASP A 67 6.17 8.47 -13.49
N ASP A 68 7.04 8.84 -14.42
CA ASP A 68 6.75 8.76 -15.85
C ASP A 68 6.52 7.33 -16.32
N TYR A 69 7.09 6.32 -15.62
CA TYR A 69 6.88 4.92 -15.97
C TYR A 69 5.45 4.46 -15.65
N LEU A 70 4.84 4.97 -14.58
CA LEU A 70 3.43 4.71 -14.31
C LEU A 70 2.53 5.21 -15.46
N MET A 71 2.90 6.33 -16.09
CA MET A 71 2.14 6.84 -17.24
C MET A 71 2.27 5.90 -18.45
N VAL A 72 3.44 5.31 -18.68
CA VAL A 72 3.62 4.29 -19.72
C VAL A 72 2.75 3.06 -19.46
N LEU A 73 2.72 2.57 -18.22
CA LEU A 73 1.87 1.43 -17.83
C LEU A 73 0.38 1.75 -17.99
N LEU A 74 -0.03 2.97 -17.66
CA LEU A 74 -1.40 3.44 -17.82
C LEU A 74 -1.83 3.51 -19.30
N GLU A 75 -0.93 3.95 -20.18
CA GLU A 75 -1.21 4.05 -21.62
C GLU A 75 -1.29 2.67 -22.27
N ASN A 76 -0.50 1.71 -21.81
CA ASN A 76 -0.45 0.36 -22.35
C ASN A 76 -1.47 -0.61 -21.72
N ASP A 77 -2.31 -0.16 -20.78
CA ASP A 77 -3.21 -1.00 -19.98
C ASP A 77 -2.48 -2.14 -19.19
N GLU A 78 -1.29 -1.80 -18.68
CA GLU A 78 -0.40 -2.74 -17.96
C GLU A 78 -0.43 -2.54 -16.44
N LEU A 79 -1.30 -1.70 -15.90
CA LEU A 79 -1.45 -1.53 -14.46
C LEU A 79 -1.87 -2.83 -13.78
N LEU A 80 -1.36 -3.05 -12.57
CA LEU A 80 -1.73 -4.18 -11.70
C LEU A 80 -2.61 -3.67 -10.56
N PRO A 81 -3.96 -3.66 -10.72
CA PRO A 81 -4.87 -3.15 -9.70
C PRO A 81 -4.96 -4.08 -8.49
N LEU A 82 -5.35 -3.52 -7.34
CA LEU A 82 -5.73 -4.28 -6.14
C LEU A 82 -6.94 -5.17 -6.44
N PHE A 83 -7.95 -4.58 -7.03
CA PHE A 83 -9.18 -5.22 -7.55
C PHE A 83 -9.91 -4.22 -8.45
N ASP A 84 -10.70 -4.72 -9.39
CA ASP A 84 -11.46 -3.92 -10.36
C ASP A 84 -10.59 -2.79 -10.96
N ARG A 85 -10.90 -1.54 -10.63
CA ARG A 85 -10.19 -0.34 -11.10
C ARG A 85 -9.45 0.42 -9.98
N TYR A 86 -9.25 -0.20 -8.83
CA TYR A 86 -8.50 0.38 -7.70
C TYR A 86 -7.01 0.12 -7.85
N VAL A 87 -6.22 1.16 -8.04
CA VAL A 87 -4.77 1.07 -8.24
C VAL A 87 -4.03 1.69 -7.06
N LEU A 88 -3.13 0.90 -6.46
CA LEU A 88 -2.28 1.38 -5.36
C LEU A 88 -1.12 2.17 -5.94
N ILE A 89 -0.97 3.40 -5.46
CA ILE A 89 0.10 4.31 -5.86
C ILE A 89 0.84 4.83 -4.65
N GLU A 90 2.13 5.08 -4.80
CA GLU A 90 2.94 5.80 -3.83
C GLU A 90 3.69 6.97 -4.49
N THR A 91 4.14 7.93 -3.68
CA THR A 91 5.03 9.00 -4.11
C THR A 91 6.25 9.11 -3.20
N SER A 92 7.16 10.02 -3.48
CA SER A 92 8.38 10.14 -2.68
C SER A 92 8.10 10.62 -1.25
N MET A 93 8.63 9.90 -0.28
CA MET A 93 8.55 10.28 1.14
C MET A 93 9.48 11.44 1.51
N ARG A 94 10.46 11.78 0.65
CA ARG A 94 11.53 12.74 0.94
C ARG A 94 11.41 14.04 0.18
N ALA A 95 10.82 14.00 -1.00
CA ALA A 95 10.69 15.15 -1.89
C ALA A 95 9.33 15.14 -2.57
N GLU A 96 8.78 16.32 -2.82
CA GLU A 96 7.54 16.43 -3.59
C GLU A 96 7.84 16.10 -5.07
N GLN A 97 6.99 15.27 -5.66
CA GLN A 97 7.06 14.92 -7.08
C GLN A 97 6.28 15.98 -7.89
N PRO A 98 6.94 16.72 -8.79
CA PRO A 98 6.30 17.84 -9.50
C PRO A 98 5.05 17.42 -10.30
N HIS A 99 5.04 16.19 -10.84
CA HIS A 99 3.98 15.67 -11.70
C HIS A 99 2.95 14.80 -10.98
N PHE A 100 3.04 14.64 -9.66
CA PHE A 100 2.16 13.74 -8.92
C PHE A 100 0.67 14.03 -9.13
N VAL A 101 0.26 15.31 -9.04
CA VAL A 101 -1.13 15.72 -9.28
C VAL A 101 -1.58 15.41 -10.71
N ALA A 102 -0.72 15.63 -11.69
CA ALA A 102 -1.03 15.33 -13.09
C ALA A 102 -1.21 13.82 -13.33
N ILE A 103 -0.40 12.98 -12.69
CA ILE A 103 -0.50 11.53 -12.74
C ILE A 103 -1.82 11.07 -12.12
N VAL A 104 -2.17 11.60 -10.94
CA VAL A 104 -3.46 11.29 -10.28
C VAL A 104 -4.64 11.64 -11.18
N ARG A 105 -4.62 12.82 -11.83
CA ARG A 105 -5.66 13.23 -12.78
C ARG A 105 -5.75 12.28 -13.97
N ALA A 106 -4.62 11.91 -14.57
CA ALA A 106 -4.59 10.99 -15.71
C ALA A 106 -5.19 9.61 -15.37
N LEU A 107 -4.92 9.09 -14.15
CA LEU A 107 -5.56 7.87 -13.66
C LEU A 107 -7.08 8.02 -13.57
N LEU A 108 -7.55 9.10 -12.94
CA LEU A 108 -8.99 9.38 -12.79
C LEU A 108 -9.68 9.58 -14.14
N ASP A 109 -9.09 10.30 -15.06
CA ASP A 109 -9.62 10.57 -16.41
C ASP A 109 -9.80 9.28 -17.23
N LYS A 110 -8.93 8.27 -17.00
CA LYS A 110 -9.06 6.92 -17.57
C LYS A 110 -9.99 5.99 -16.75
N GLY A 111 -10.65 6.51 -15.74
CA GLY A 111 -11.62 5.78 -14.89
C GLY A 111 -10.97 4.86 -13.86
N TRP A 112 -9.67 5.03 -13.56
CA TRP A 112 -9.03 4.36 -12.43
C TRP A 112 -9.35 5.08 -11.13
N GLN A 113 -9.37 4.31 -10.03
CA GLN A 113 -9.54 4.83 -8.68
C GLN A 113 -8.19 4.75 -7.94
N PRO A 114 -7.46 5.87 -7.80
CA PRO A 114 -6.20 5.87 -7.07
C PRO A 114 -6.41 5.61 -5.58
N VAL A 115 -5.63 4.67 -5.04
CA VAL A 115 -5.46 4.42 -3.62
C VAL A 115 -4.04 4.84 -3.26
N LEU A 116 -3.90 5.91 -2.46
CA LEU A 116 -2.61 6.42 -2.05
C LEU A 116 -2.11 5.66 -0.83
N ALA A 117 -1.01 4.93 -1.01
CA ALA A 117 -0.36 4.18 0.05
C ALA A 117 0.22 5.12 1.12
N HIS A 118 0.07 4.75 2.37
CA HIS A 118 0.72 5.32 3.55
C HIS A 118 0.92 6.85 3.52
N PRO A 119 -0.15 7.68 3.29
CA PRO A 119 -0.03 9.14 3.19
C PRO A 119 0.57 9.78 4.43
N GLU A 120 0.47 9.14 5.58
CA GLU A 120 1.09 9.58 6.84
C GLU A 120 2.63 9.55 6.82
N ARG A 121 3.26 8.89 5.84
CA ARG A 121 4.72 8.80 5.69
C ARG A 121 5.32 9.92 4.83
N TYR A 122 4.50 10.72 4.17
CA TYR A 122 4.99 11.85 3.34
C TYR A 122 5.28 13.07 4.20
N ARG A 123 6.48 13.11 4.79
CA ARG A 123 6.88 14.19 5.72
C ARG A 123 6.81 15.59 5.13
N THR A 124 6.97 15.74 3.83
CA THR A 124 6.80 17.01 3.11
C THR A 124 5.36 17.54 3.18
N TRP A 125 4.38 16.67 3.46
CA TRP A 125 2.97 17.04 3.57
C TRP A 125 2.55 17.35 5.01
N HIS A 126 3.33 16.95 6.03
CA HIS A 126 2.93 17.12 7.44
C HIS A 126 2.70 18.57 7.84
N SER A 127 3.47 19.50 7.26
CA SER A 127 3.29 20.95 7.43
C SER A 127 2.35 21.59 6.40
N ARG A 128 1.76 20.80 5.51
CA ARG A 128 0.95 21.23 4.37
C ARG A 128 -0.35 20.44 4.31
N PRO A 129 -1.27 20.62 5.29
CA PRO A 129 -2.51 19.86 5.36
C PRO A 129 -3.40 20.03 4.12
N GLU A 130 -3.23 21.12 3.38
CA GLU A 130 -3.90 21.36 2.11
C GLU A 130 -3.58 20.31 1.04
N ARG A 131 -2.43 19.63 1.10
CA ARG A 131 -2.09 18.56 0.15
C ARG A 131 -2.94 17.32 0.35
N TYR A 132 -3.25 16.98 1.61
CA TYR A 132 -4.17 15.87 1.90
C TYR A 132 -5.60 16.22 1.45
N ALA A 133 -6.04 17.47 1.73
CA ALA A 133 -7.36 17.93 1.32
C ALA A 133 -7.51 17.91 -0.22
N GLU A 134 -6.53 18.43 -0.95
CA GLU A 134 -6.49 18.41 -2.41
C GLU A 134 -6.65 16.98 -2.97
N MET A 135 -5.89 16.01 -2.46
CA MET A 135 -6.00 14.63 -2.92
C MET A 135 -7.38 14.03 -2.63
N ARG A 136 -7.94 14.33 -1.48
CA ARG A 136 -9.29 13.87 -1.13
C ARG A 136 -10.37 14.51 -1.99
N GLU A 137 -10.28 15.80 -2.27
CA GLU A 137 -11.19 16.53 -3.16
C GLU A 137 -11.14 15.97 -4.59
N MET A 138 -9.97 15.50 -5.03
CA MET A 138 -9.82 14.79 -6.30
C MET A 138 -10.42 13.37 -6.27
N GLY A 139 -10.81 12.85 -5.10
CA GLY A 139 -11.39 11.52 -4.94
C GLY A 139 -10.35 10.43 -4.64
N VAL A 140 -9.10 10.77 -4.32
CA VAL A 140 -8.08 9.79 -3.94
C VAL A 140 -8.43 9.14 -2.61
N ILE A 141 -8.35 7.82 -2.54
CA ILE A 141 -8.55 7.03 -1.32
C ILE A 141 -7.22 6.95 -0.57
N PHE A 142 -7.21 7.19 0.74
CA PHE A 142 -6.02 7.03 1.56
C PHE A 142 -5.98 5.64 2.20
N GLN A 143 -4.90 4.91 1.98
CA GLN A 143 -4.60 3.66 2.66
C GLN A 143 -3.61 3.93 3.80
N ILE A 144 -4.09 3.87 5.05
CA ILE A 144 -3.25 4.05 6.23
C ILE A 144 -2.45 2.77 6.50
N ASN A 145 -1.17 2.93 6.79
CA ASN A 145 -0.28 1.82 7.13
C ASN A 145 -0.42 1.48 8.62
N LEU A 146 -0.83 0.25 8.92
CA LEU A 146 -0.97 -0.22 10.29
C LEU A 146 0.36 -0.27 11.04
N LEU A 147 1.50 -0.44 10.35
CA LEU A 147 2.82 -0.32 10.98
C LEU A 147 3.09 1.10 11.48
N SER A 148 2.62 2.14 10.76
CA SER A 148 2.71 3.53 11.22
C SER A 148 1.91 3.73 12.50
N LEU A 149 0.66 3.26 12.53
CA LEU A 149 -0.20 3.33 13.71
C LEU A 149 0.40 2.59 14.90
N GLY A 150 1.05 1.45 14.66
CA GLY A 150 1.80 0.69 15.68
C GLY A 150 3.13 1.29 16.12
N GLY A 151 3.58 2.39 15.46
CA GLY A 151 4.79 3.13 15.84
C GLY A 151 6.10 2.59 15.24
N GLN A 152 6.06 1.74 14.20
CA GLN A 152 7.25 1.20 13.53
C GLN A 152 8.18 2.31 13.01
N TYR A 153 7.63 3.39 12.47
CA TYR A 153 8.37 4.46 11.82
C TYR A 153 8.62 5.66 12.75
N GLY A 154 8.22 5.53 14.03
CA GLY A 154 8.39 6.57 15.05
C GLY A 154 7.12 7.39 15.32
N PRO A 155 7.23 8.35 16.24
CA PRO A 155 6.05 9.08 16.73
C PRO A 155 5.46 10.05 15.70
N VAL A 156 6.25 10.55 14.76
CA VAL A 156 5.79 11.53 13.76
C VAL A 156 4.78 10.89 12.80
N GLU A 157 5.13 9.75 12.22
CA GLU A 157 4.29 8.98 11.33
C GLU A 157 3.07 8.41 12.07
N LYS A 158 3.26 7.94 13.31
CA LYS A 158 2.16 7.48 14.15
C LYS A 158 1.13 8.57 14.40
N ASN A 159 1.56 9.74 14.87
CA ASN A 159 0.67 10.87 15.15
C ASN A 159 -0.08 11.33 13.89
N MET A 160 0.58 11.26 12.71
CA MET A 160 -0.09 11.60 11.46
C MET A 160 -1.11 10.55 11.06
N ALA A 161 -0.82 9.25 11.22
CA ALA A 161 -1.78 8.17 10.98
C ALA A 161 -3.03 8.34 11.88
N GLU A 162 -2.82 8.53 13.17
CA GLU A 162 -3.90 8.81 14.13
C GLU A 162 -4.74 10.02 13.71
N ARG A 163 -4.09 11.11 13.31
CA ARG A 163 -4.77 12.33 12.84
C ARG A 163 -5.64 12.06 11.61
N LEU A 164 -5.11 11.38 10.60
CA LEU A 164 -5.86 11.08 9.37
C LEU A 164 -7.07 10.17 9.67
N ILE A 165 -6.91 9.19 10.56
CA ILE A 165 -7.99 8.31 11.00
C ILE A 165 -9.08 9.10 11.73
N ARG A 166 -8.72 9.92 12.73
CA ARG A 166 -9.68 10.75 13.49
C ARG A 166 -10.43 11.75 12.62
N GLN A 167 -9.84 12.19 11.51
CA GLN A 167 -10.50 13.05 10.53
C GLN A 167 -11.46 12.28 9.59
N GLY A 168 -11.56 10.95 9.70
CA GLY A 168 -12.34 10.11 8.79
C GLY A 168 -11.74 10.07 7.37
N TRP A 169 -10.43 10.23 7.25
CA TRP A 169 -9.75 10.27 5.95
C TRP A 169 -9.14 8.93 5.55
N ALA A 170 -9.11 7.95 6.45
CA ALA A 170 -8.74 6.59 6.13
C ALA A 170 -9.87 5.92 5.33
N GLY A 171 -9.63 5.61 4.07
CA GLY A 171 -10.57 4.88 3.22
C GLY A 171 -10.18 3.42 3.03
N ALA A 172 -8.95 3.07 3.40
CA ALA A 172 -8.41 1.72 3.40
C ALA A 172 -7.28 1.60 4.42
N VAL A 173 -6.91 0.37 4.75
CA VAL A 173 -5.73 0.05 5.58
C VAL A 173 -4.87 -0.99 4.89
N GLY A 174 -3.55 -0.89 5.10
CA GLY A 174 -2.57 -1.88 4.66
C GLY A 174 -1.67 -2.27 5.82
N THR A 175 -1.16 -3.49 5.80
CA THR A 175 -0.15 -3.92 6.79
C THR A 175 1.25 -3.45 6.41
N ASP A 176 1.54 -3.38 5.11
CA ASP A 176 2.86 -3.00 4.57
C ASP A 176 4.02 -3.79 5.21
N LEU A 177 3.76 -5.07 5.52
CA LEU A 177 4.74 -5.96 6.14
C LEU A 177 5.80 -6.38 5.11
N HIS A 178 7.03 -5.96 5.35
CA HIS A 178 8.20 -6.35 4.56
C HIS A 178 9.00 -7.48 5.23
N ARG A 179 8.83 -7.66 6.54
CA ARG A 179 9.52 -8.68 7.33
C ARG A 179 8.64 -9.18 8.48
N ALA A 180 8.69 -10.46 8.78
CA ALA A 180 7.90 -11.07 9.84
C ALA A 180 8.18 -10.47 11.23
N ASN A 181 9.39 -9.95 11.49
CA ASN A 181 9.74 -9.31 12.76
C ASN A 181 9.07 -7.95 12.99
N GLN A 182 8.36 -7.41 12.01
CA GLN A 182 7.53 -6.19 12.15
C GLN A 182 6.14 -6.49 12.73
N TYR A 183 5.74 -7.75 12.78
CA TYR A 183 4.42 -8.17 13.25
C TYR A 183 4.03 -7.62 14.65
N PRO A 184 4.94 -7.49 15.64
CA PRO A 184 4.59 -6.87 16.92
C PRO A 184 4.02 -5.44 16.81
N TYR A 185 4.34 -4.71 15.76
CA TYR A 185 3.76 -3.38 15.53
C TYR A 185 2.31 -3.45 15.04
N LEU A 186 1.92 -4.48 14.30
CA LEU A 186 0.51 -4.72 13.97
C LEU A 186 -0.31 -5.02 15.23
N GLN A 187 0.25 -5.80 16.15
CA GLN A 187 -0.39 -6.07 17.43
C GLN A 187 -0.57 -4.79 18.27
N LYS A 188 0.44 -3.90 18.25
CA LYS A 188 0.33 -2.58 18.91
C LYS A 188 -0.71 -1.69 18.23
N ALA A 189 -0.78 -1.69 16.90
CA ALA A 189 -1.78 -0.94 16.17
C ALA A 189 -3.20 -1.37 16.58
N ALA A 190 -3.45 -2.68 16.66
CA ALA A 190 -4.74 -3.25 17.07
C ALA A 190 -5.17 -2.89 18.50
N GLN A 191 -4.28 -2.34 19.32
CA GLN A 191 -4.56 -1.90 20.70
C GLN A 191 -4.84 -0.39 20.78
N THR A 192 -4.78 0.33 19.67
CA THR A 192 -5.03 1.77 19.66
C THR A 192 -6.51 2.09 19.49
N PRO A 193 -7.02 3.18 20.10
CA PRO A 193 -8.40 3.61 19.88
C PRO A 193 -8.71 3.91 18.41
N GLU A 194 -7.73 4.36 17.65
CA GLU A 194 -7.87 4.67 16.23
C GLU A 194 -8.09 3.42 15.38
N PHE A 195 -7.60 2.27 15.81
CA PHE A 195 -7.85 1.00 15.11
C PHE A 195 -9.33 0.61 15.15
N GLU A 196 -10.05 0.93 16.24
CA GLU A 196 -11.49 0.69 16.38
C GLU A 196 -12.33 1.63 15.49
N MET A 197 -11.72 2.68 14.93
CA MET A 197 -12.38 3.63 14.03
C MET A 197 -12.24 3.24 12.54
N LEU A 198 -11.41 2.22 12.24
CA LEU A 198 -11.17 1.73 10.90
C LEU A 198 -12.15 0.62 10.51
#